data_97fb0cd69b3c53d97f2a44e03a234c54
#
_entry.id   97fb0cd69b3c53d97f2a44e03a234c54
#
_cell.length_a   1.000
_cell.length_b   1.000
_cell.length_c   1.000
_cell.angle_alpha   90.00
_cell.angle_beta   90.00
_cell.angle_gamma   90.00
#
_symmetry.space_group_name_H-M   'P 1'
#
loop_
_entity.id
_entity.type
_entity.pdbx_description
1 polymer ?
#
loop_
_entity_poly.entity_id
_entity_poly.type
_entity_poly.pdbx_seq_one_letter_code
_entity_poly.pdbx_strand_id
1 'polypeptide(L)'
;MSCEPRFESLLPKDIRTFITNFALTLENKMAFLASVSQFLGKTFALWVLVFAGLAYVSPDTFKVFAPYISPLLGIIMFGIGLTLKASDFSEVFRRPMAVAIGTLGQFTIMPILAWLLCLVFNLPPDIAVGVILVGCCPGGTASNVMTYLARGDVPLSVTVSSLSTILAPIVTPALIYLFAHSWISVNPVAMFWSIIQIVILPIILGLIVKAIFKSKIDAAVTALPAISVIAIILIVSAVVAVSQKKIAEIGLLVFAVVVLHNGLGLLLGFFLGKITGMDVAKCKALSLEIGMQNSGLGVALATAHFNPIAAVPSAIFSVWHNISGPIAAAIYRRMSDKGSPDQNDPT
;
A
#
# COMPACT_ATOMS: atom_id res chain seq x y z
N MET A 1 -18.31 -35.96 1.92
CA MET A 1 -17.96 -37.27 2.51
C MET A 1 -16.45 -37.33 2.56
N SER A 2 -15.85 -37.12 3.74
CA SER A 2 -14.40 -37.04 3.98
C SER A 2 -13.81 -38.45 4.13
N CYS A 3 -12.91 -38.86 3.22
CA CYS A 3 -12.23 -40.15 3.20
C CYS A 3 -10.84 -40.16 3.87
N GLU A 4 -10.55 -39.28 4.82
CA GLU A 4 -9.21 -39.13 5.40
C GLU A 4 -8.89 -39.92 6.70
N PRO A 5 -9.79 -40.46 7.49
CA PRO A 5 -9.38 -41.10 8.77
C PRO A 5 -8.83 -42.54 8.62
N ARG A 6 -8.89 -43.17 7.46
CA ARG A 6 -8.50 -44.60 7.33
C ARG A 6 -7.02 -44.84 7.07
N PHE A 7 -6.28 -43.92 6.51
CA PHE A 7 -4.88 -44.14 6.13
C PHE A 7 -3.93 -44.02 7.34
N GLU A 8 -4.22 -43.07 8.26
CA GLU A 8 -3.40 -42.86 9.46
C GLU A 8 -3.43 -44.05 10.43
N SER A 9 -4.54 -44.82 10.46
CA SER A 9 -4.66 -45.97 11.35
C SER A 9 -3.81 -47.18 10.91
N LEU A 10 -3.30 -47.19 9.69
CA LEU A 10 -2.49 -48.25 9.11
C LEU A 10 -0.98 -48.07 9.29
N LEU A 11 -0.54 -46.87 9.74
CA LEU A 11 0.86 -46.57 9.92
C LEU A 11 1.37 -47.10 11.29
N PRO A 12 2.64 -47.60 11.37
CA PRO A 12 3.28 -47.94 12.62
C PRO A 12 3.21 -46.78 13.61
N LYS A 13 3.10 -47.10 14.92
CA LYS A 13 2.91 -46.11 15.99
C LYS A 13 4.01 -45.04 15.99
N ASP A 14 5.24 -45.42 15.70
CA ASP A 14 6.41 -44.54 15.67
C ASP A 14 6.33 -43.52 14.53
N ILE A 15 5.91 -43.98 13.34
CA ILE A 15 5.70 -43.10 12.17
C ILE A 15 4.57 -42.12 12.43
N ARG A 16 3.49 -42.57 13.04
CA ARG A 16 2.34 -41.73 13.41
C ARG A 16 2.76 -40.64 14.42
N THR A 17 3.48 -41.03 15.46
CA THR A 17 4.01 -40.09 16.47
C THR A 17 4.96 -39.09 15.84
N PHE A 18 5.83 -39.51 14.92
CA PHE A 18 6.73 -38.63 14.19
C PHE A 18 5.98 -37.62 13.31
N ILE A 19 4.98 -38.06 12.54
CA ILE A 19 4.15 -37.19 11.71
C ILE A 19 3.38 -36.16 12.58
N THR A 20 2.80 -36.61 13.68
CA THR A 20 2.06 -35.73 14.60
C THR A 20 2.99 -34.69 15.25
N ASN A 21 4.15 -35.08 15.72
CA ASN A 21 5.13 -34.17 16.30
C ASN A 21 5.70 -33.19 15.27
N PHE A 22 5.92 -33.65 14.04
CA PHE A 22 6.35 -32.78 12.94
C PHE A 22 5.28 -31.75 12.58
N ALA A 23 4.01 -32.19 12.45
CA ALA A 23 2.88 -31.31 12.19
C ALA A 23 2.71 -30.26 13.30
N LEU A 24 2.72 -30.68 14.59
CA LEU A 24 2.67 -29.76 15.75
C LEU A 24 3.83 -28.75 15.77
N THR A 25 5.03 -29.19 15.40
CA THR A 25 6.20 -28.30 15.31
C THR A 25 6.02 -27.27 14.19
N LEU A 26 5.45 -27.69 13.06
CA LEU A 26 5.16 -26.81 11.92
C LEU A 26 4.06 -25.79 12.27
N GLU A 27 2.97 -26.24 12.90
CA GLU A 27 1.87 -25.39 13.37
C GLU A 27 2.37 -24.34 14.38
N ASN A 28 3.21 -24.74 15.35
CA ASN A 28 3.78 -23.83 16.34
C ASN A 28 4.69 -22.77 15.67
N LYS A 29 5.49 -23.16 14.66
CA LYS A 29 6.31 -22.21 13.90
C LYS A 29 5.45 -21.24 13.10
N MET A 30 4.39 -21.73 12.48
CA MET A 30 3.46 -20.87 11.72
C MET A 30 2.70 -19.93 12.65
N ALA A 31 2.23 -20.37 13.80
CA ALA A 31 1.60 -19.53 14.79
C ALA A 31 2.54 -18.42 15.32
N PHE A 32 3.80 -18.76 15.57
CA PHE A 32 4.83 -17.79 15.94
C PHE A 32 5.06 -16.74 14.83
N LEU A 33 5.24 -17.19 13.58
CA LEU A 33 5.39 -16.29 12.44
C LEU A 33 4.18 -15.38 12.27
N ALA A 34 2.96 -15.90 12.42
CA ALA A 34 1.73 -15.12 12.36
C ALA A 34 1.69 -14.06 13.47
N SER A 35 2.08 -14.43 14.70
CA SER A 35 2.12 -13.50 15.84
C SER A 35 3.14 -12.38 15.64
N VAL A 36 4.35 -12.71 15.16
CA VAL A 36 5.38 -11.71 14.83
C VAL A 36 4.91 -10.80 13.71
N SER A 37 4.32 -11.37 12.65
CA SER A 37 3.79 -10.63 11.51
C SER A 37 2.68 -9.65 11.93
N GLN A 38 1.76 -10.10 12.79
CA GLN A 38 0.70 -9.24 13.35
C GLN A 38 1.25 -8.14 14.26
N PHE A 39 2.24 -8.47 15.10
CA PHE A 39 2.88 -7.49 15.98
C PHE A 39 3.58 -6.40 15.16
N LEU A 40 4.41 -6.77 14.18
CA LEU A 40 5.08 -5.83 13.28
C LEU A 40 4.07 -4.98 12.50
N GLY A 41 2.99 -5.58 12.02
CA GLY A 41 1.94 -4.85 11.31
C GLY A 41 1.21 -3.84 12.20
N LYS A 42 0.88 -4.21 13.45
CA LYS A 42 0.22 -3.31 14.42
C LYS A 42 1.12 -2.15 14.88
N THR A 43 2.43 -2.39 14.95
CA THR A 43 3.42 -1.41 15.41
C THR A 43 4.22 -0.79 14.25
N PHE A 44 3.75 -0.95 13.01
CA PHE A 44 4.43 -0.55 11.79
C PHE A 44 4.91 0.91 11.83
N ALA A 45 4.00 1.85 12.13
CA ALA A 45 4.33 3.27 12.17
C ALA A 45 5.44 3.58 13.19
N LEU A 46 5.44 2.91 14.36
CA LEU A 46 6.49 3.06 15.37
C LEU A 46 7.85 2.63 14.83
N TRP A 47 7.93 1.44 14.20
CA TRP A 47 9.18 0.95 13.64
C TRP A 47 9.71 1.84 12.54
N VAL A 48 8.85 2.31 11.63
CA VAL A 48 9.28 3.24 10.58
C VAL A 48 9.82 4.53 11.17
N LEU A 49 9.17 5.11 12.19
CA LEU A 49 9.65 6.32 12.88
C LEU A 49 10.99 6.09 13.57
N VAL A 50 11.15 4.99 14.31
CA VAL A 50 12.40 4.65 15.00
C VAL A 50 13.55 4.52 14.01
N PHE A 51 13.36 3.73 12.95
CA PHE A 51 14.40 3.52 11.96
C PHE A 51 14.67 4.75 11.08
N ALA A 52 13.66 5.55 10.77
CA ALA A 52 13.85 6.85 10.12
C ALA A 52 14.67 7.80 11.00
N GLY A 53 14.41 7.83 12.32
CA GLY A 53 15.20 8.59 13.29
C GLY A 53 16.65 8.10 13.36
N LEU A 54 16.88 6.78 13.41
CA LEU A 54 18.21 6.19 13.37
C LEU A 54 18.94 6.52 12.06
N ALA A 55 18.24 6.45 10.92
CA ALA A 55 18.79 6.81 9.62
C ALA A 55 19.14 8.30 9.50
N TYR A 56 18.37 9.15 10.17
CA TYR A 56 18.67 10.59 10.25
C TYR A 56 19.94 10.87 11.08
N VAL A 57 20.12 10.17 12.20
CA VAL A 57 21.29 10.35 13.10
C VAL A 57 22.54 9.65 12.54
N SER A 58 22.39 8.50 11.90
CA SER A 58 23.50 7.70 11.35
C SER A 58 23.28 7.39 9.86
N PRO A 59 23.34 8.40 8.97
CA PRO A 59 22.97 8.24 7.57
C PRO A 59 23.85 7.23 6.82
N ASP A 60 25.13 7.13 7.11
CA ASP A 60 26.06 6.28 6.37
C ASP A 60 25.73 4.77 6.52
N THR A 61 25.16 4.39 7.66
CA THR A 61 24.67 3.03 7.90
C THR A 61 23.51 2.65 6.97
N PHE A 62 22.64 3.60 6.64
CA PHE A 62 21.40 3.33 5.90
C PHE A 62 21.47 3.70 4.41
N LYS A 63 22.40 4.54 3.98
CA LYS A 63 22.64 4.88 2.57
C LYS A 63 22.93 3.64 1.71
N VAL A 64 23.52 2.59 2.30
CA VAL A 64 23.81 1.33 1.61
C VAL A 64 22.57 0.65 1.05
N PHE A 65 21.38 0.96 1.56
CA PHE A 65 20.11 0.41 1.09
C PHE A 65 19.51 1.18 -0.10
N ALA A 66 20.04 2.35 -0.45
CA ALA A 66 19.49 3.15 -1.55
C ALA A 66 19.40 2.41 -2.92
N PRO A 67 20.41 1.63 -3.35
CA PRO A 67 20.31 0.85 -4.59
C PRO A 67 19.25 -0.27 -4.54
N TYR A 68 18.81 -0.66 -3.35
CA TYR A 68 17.85 -1.74 -3.16
C TYR A 68 16.38 -1.28 -3.05
N ILE A 69 16.11 0.02 -3.16
CA ILE A 69 14.74 0.57 -3.06
C ILE A 69 13.81 -0.12 -4.05
N SER A 70 14.17 -0.17 -5.35
CA SER A 70 13.35 -0.81 -6.38
C SER A 70 13.20 -2.33 -6.18
N PRO A 71 14.27 -3.10 -5.90
CA PRO A 71 14.16 -4.51 -5.54
C PRO A 71 13.27 -4.77 -4.30
N LEU A 72 13.40 -3.97 -3.24
CA LEU A 72 12.57 -4.09 -2.04
C LEU A 72 11.09 -3.86 -2.33
N LEU A 73 10.78 -2.85 -3.17
CA LEU A 73 9.42 -2.64 -3.63
C LEU A 73 8.93 -3.82 -4.48
N GLY A 74 9.78 -4.36 -5.37
CA GLY A 74 9.47 -5.55 -6.15
C GLY A 74 9.08 -6.75 -5.29
N ILE A 75 9.76 -6.96 -4.16
CA ILE A 75 9.41 -8.02 -3.19
C ILE A 75 8.01 -7.76 -2.60
N ILE A 76 7.68 -6.52 -2.25
CA ILE A 76 6.35 -6.17 -1.77
C ILE A 76 5.29 -6.45 -2.85
N MET A 77 5.54 -6.04 -4.09
CA MET A 77 4.62 -6.24 -5.22
C MET A 77 4.44 -7.73 -5.55
N PHE A 78 5.50 -8.53 -5.48
CA PHE A 78 5.43 -9.98 -5.59
C PHE A 78 4.52 -10.58 -4.51
N GLY A 79 4.67 -10.12 -3.25
CA GLY A 79 3.79 -10.51 -2.15
C GLY A 79 2.32 -10.19 -2.42
N ILE A 80 2.03 -9.01 -3.00
CA ILE A 80 0.67 -8.66 -3.44
C ILE A 80 0.16 -9.68 -4.45
N GLY A 81 0.97 -10.03 -5.46
CA GLY A 81 0.62 -11.06 -6.45
C GLY A 81 0.27 -12.42 -5.84
N LEU A 82 0.97 -12.83 -4.76
CA LEU A 82 0.66 -14.06 -4.03
C LEU A 82 -0.71 -13.99 -3.32
N THR A 83 -1.19 -12.82 -2.95
CA THR A 83 -2.46 -12.65 -2.22
C THR A 83 -3.67 -12.42 -3.13
N LEU A 84 -3.49 -11.81 -4.31
CA LEU A 84 -4.55 -11.50 -5.27
C LEU A 84 -5.35 -12.73 -5.68
N LYS A 85 -6.67 -12.57 -5.88
CA LYS A 85 -7.59 -13.60 -6.36
C LYS A 85 -8.34 -13.11 -7.61
N ALA A 86 -8.71 -14.01 -8.51
CA ALA A 86 -9.54 -13.66 -9.67
C ALA A 86 -10.89 -13.06 -9.26
N SER A 87 -11.43 -13.50 -8.11
CA SER A 87 -12.65 -12.92 -7.52
C SER A 87 -12.53 -11.43 -7.18
N ASP A 88 -11.32 -10.95 -6.93
CA ASP A 88 -11.09 -9.54 -6.57
C ASP A 88 -11.42 -8.58 -7.73
N PHE A 89 -11.43 -9.12 -8.96
CA PHE A 89 -11.83 -8.37 -10.15
C PHE A 89 -13.31 -8.53 -10.51
N SER A 90 -14.05 -9.38 -9.80
CA SER A 90 -15.47 -9.62 -10.10
C SER A 90 -16.35 -8.38 -9.92
N GLU A 91 -15.96 -7.47 -9.02
CA GLU A 91 -16.70 -6.24 -8.77
C GLU A 91 -16.65 -5.24 -9.95
N VAL A 92 -15.64 -5.35 -10.82
CA VAL A 92 -15.60 -4.58 -12.08
C VAL A 92 -16.85 -4.86 -12.92
N PHE A 93 -17.30 -6.11 -12.93
CA PHE A 93 -18.47 -6.53 -13.69
C PHE A 93 -19.79 -6.39 -12.91
N ARG A 94 -19.75 -6.53 -11.58
CA ARG A 94 -20.93 -6.45 -10.72
C ARG A 94 -21.36 -5.01 -10.43
N ARG A 95 -20.37 -4.11 -10.25
CA ARG A 95 -20.58 -2.71 -9.85
C ARG A 95 -19.69 -1.75 -10.65
N PRO A 96 -19.77 -1.76 -12.00
CA PRO A 96 -18.83 -1.05 -12.87
C PRO A 96 -18.78 0.44 -12.59
N MET A 97 -19.93 1.07 -12.28
CA MET A 97 -19.99 2.50 -11.99
C MET A 97 -19.25 2.88 -10.71
N ALA A 98 -19.40 2.10 -9.63
CA ALA A 98 -18.71 2.37 -8.37
C ALA A 98 -17.18 2.21 -8.53
N VAL A 99 -16.73 1.19 -9.26
CA VAL A 99 -15.31 0.95 -9.56
C VAL A 99 -14.75 2.06 -10.45
N ALA A 100 -15.48 2.47 -11.48
CA ALA A 100 -15.07 3.56 -12.37
C ALA A 100 -14.95 4.90 -11.61
N ILE A 101 -15.93 5.25 -10.77
CA ILE A 101 -15.90 6.46 -9.94
C ILE A 101 -14.70 6.42 -8.99
N GLY A 102 -14.43 5.27 -8.32
CA GLY A 102 -13.29 5.14 -7.42
C GLY A 102 -11.96 5.29 -8.15
N THR A 103 -11.79 4.62 -9.29
CA THR A 103 -10.56 4.67 -10.09
C THR A 103 -10.31 6.05 -10.70
N LEU A 104 -11.35 6.67 -11.26
CA LEU A 104 -11.26 8.03 -11.78
C LEU A 104 -11.01 9.04 -10.65
N GLY A 105 -11.69 8.89 -9.51
CA GLY A 105 -11.47 9.72 -8.32
C GLY A 105 -10.03 9.65 -7.84
N GLN A 106 -9.43 8.45 -7.83
CA GLN A 106 -8.02 8.24 -7.47
C GLN A 106 -7.09 9.07 -8.36
N PHE A 107 -7.23 8.96 -9.68
CA PHE A 107 -6.35 9.61 -10.65
C PHE A 107 -6.73 11.05 -11.01
N THR A 108 -7.75 11.61 -10.38
CA THR A 108 -8.13 13.03 -10.53
C THR A 108 -7.92 13.81 -9.25
N ILE A 109 -8.48 13.35 -8.13
CA ILE A 109 -8.47 14.09 -6.86
C ILE A 109 -7.03 14.25 -6.36
N MET A 110 -6.28 13.15 -6.22
CA MET A 110 -4.97 13.21 -5.61
C MET A 110 -3.92 13.95 -6.45
N PRO A 111 -3.83 13.77 -7.78
CA PRO A 111 -2.93 14.58 -8.60
C PRO A 111 -3.25 16.08 -8.59
N ILE A 112 -4.53 16.43 -8.67
CA ILE A 112 -4.97 17.84 -8.64
C ILE A 112 -4.65 18.46 -7.27
N LEU A 113 -4.95 17.77 -6.18
CA LEU A 113 -4.62 18.23 -4.83
C LEU A 113 -3.10 18.42 -4.67
N ALA A 114 -2.30 17.45 -5.13
CA ALA A 114 -0.85 17.54 -5.09
C ALA A 114 -0.35 18.80 -5.81
N TRP A 115 -0.83 19.01 -7.03
CA TRP A 115 -0.47 20.16 -7.85
C TRP A 115 -0.88 21.49 -7.19
N LEU A 116 -2.13 21.60 -6.68
CA LEU A 116 -2.62 22.79 -5.98
C LEU A 116 -1.78 23.09 -4.72
N LEU A 117 -1.46 22.05 -3.93
CA LEU A 117 -0.62 22.23 -2.74
C LEU A 117 0.78 22.70 -3.11
N CYS A 118 1.37 22.22 -4.21
CA CYS A 118 2.66 22.70 -4.70
C CYS A 118 2.61 24.19 -5.04
N LEU A 119 1.54 24.67 -5.66
CA LEU A 119 1.35 26.08 -5.98
C LEU A 119 1.12 26.93 -4.72
N VAL A 120 0.23 26.50 -3.85
CA VAL A 120 -0.14 27.25 -2.62
C VAL A 120 1.06 27.42 -1.69
N PHE A 121 1.87 26.37 -1.53
CA PHE A 121 3.05 26.40 -0.65
C PHE A 121 4.33 26.83 -1.37
N ASN A 122 4.25 27.16 -2.67
CA ASN A 122 5.40 27.57 -3.51
C ASN A 122 6.60 26.62 -3.30
N LEU A 123 6.37 25.31 -3.47
CA LEU A 123 7.38 24.29 -3.19
C LEU A 123 8.54 24.36 -4.18
N PRO A 124 9.79 24.09 -3.73
CA PRO A 124 10.92 23.93 -4.64
C PRO A 124 10.65 22.84 -5.69
N PRO A 125 11.15 22.98 -6.93
CA PRO A 125 10.84 22.07 -8.05
C PRO A 125 10.99 20.59 -7.74
N ASP A 126 12.11 20.17 -7.15
CA ASP A 126 12.36 18.76 -6.80
C ASP A 126 11.36 18.22 -5.78
N ILE A 127 10.93 19.04 -4.81
CA ILE A 127 9.92 18.66 -3.82
C ILE A 127 8.52 18.64 -4.45
N ALA A 128 8.20 19.65 -5.26
CA ALA A 128 6.92 19.74 -5.96
C ALA A 128 6.69 18.48 -6.81
N VAL A 129 7.71 18.06 -7.58
CA VAL A 129 7.66 16.82 -8.36
C VAL A 129 7.42 15.61 -7.45
N GLY A 130 8.06 15.53 -6.28
CA GLY A 130 7.85 14.44 -5.32
C GLY A 130 6.43 14.39 -4.75
N VAL A 131 5.82 15.54 -4.47
CA VAL A 131 4.43 15.63 -4.00
C VAL A 131 3.46 15.24 -5.12
N ILE A 132 3.68 15.75 -6.34
CA ILE A 132 2.87 15.39 -7.51
C ILE A 132 3.00 13.89 -7.80
N LEU A 133 4.22 13.34 -7.70
CA LEU A 133 4.50 11.93 -7.96
C LEU A 133 3.70 11.01 -7.03
N VAL A 134 3.70 11.28 -5.71
CA VAL A 134 2.90 10.47 -4.79
C VAL A 134 1.40 10.61 -5.05
N GLY A 135 0.94 11.80 -5.45
CA GLY A 135 -0.46 12.02 -5.83
C GLY A 135 -0.88 11.29 -7.11
N CYS A 136 0.06 11.09 -8.06
CA CYS A 136 -0.18 10.37 -9.31
C CYS A 136 -0.03 8.84 -9.18
N CYS A 137 0.41 8.33 -8.02
CA CYS A 137 0.48 6.89 -7.76
C CYS A 137 -0.92 6.27 -7.61
N PRO A 138 -1.08 4.97 -7.85
CA PRO A 138 -2.31 4.26 -7.54
C PRO A 138 -2.56 4.18 -6.03
N GLY A 139 -3.75 3.73 -5.62
CA GLY A 139 -4.07 3.46 -4.23
C GLY A 139 -3.11 2.46 -3.59
N GLY A 140 -2.87 2.63 -2.30
CA GLY A 140 -1.99 1.75 -1.53
C GLY A 140 -2.76 0.56 -0.94
N THR A 141 -2.19 -0.63 -0.95
CA THR A 141 -2.85 -1.85 -0.39
C THR A 141 -3.21 -1.75 1.09
N ALA A 142 -2.60 -0.83 1.83
CA ALA A 142 -2.97 -0.54 3.21
C ALA A 142 -4.41 -0.01 3.34
N SER A 143 -4.95 0.65 2.29
CA SER A 143 -6.35 1.11 2.25
C SER A 143 -7.35 -0.01 2.44
N ASN A 144 -7.07 -1.21 1.90
CA ASN A 144 -7.95 -2.37 2.01
C ASN A 144 -8.11 -2.85 3.46
N VAL A 145 -7.00 -2.85 4.21
CA VAL A 145 -7.01 -3.20 5.64
C VAL A 145 -7.75 -2.12 6.45
N MET A 146 -7.51 -0.85 6.14
CA MET A 146 -8.21 0.24 6.81
C MET A 146 -9.71 0.26 6.47
N THR A 147 -10.08 -0.08 5.24
CA THR A 147 -11.48 -0.24 4.83
C THR A 147 -12.18 -1.36 5.61
N TYR A 148 -11.49 -2.50 5.83
CA TYR A 148 -12.00 -3.56 6.68
C TYR A 148 -12.22 -3.09 8.13
N LEU A 149 -11.23 -2.42 8.72
CA LEU A 149 -11.31 -1.88 10.09
C LEU A 149 -12.39 -0.79 10.24
N ALA A 150 -12.64 -0.03 9.18
CA ALA A 150 -13.67 1.00 9.10
C ALA A 150 -15.10 0.43 8.91
N ARG A 151 -15.25 -0.89 8.73
CA ARG A 151 -16.50 -1.52 8.28
C ARG A 151 -16.98 -0.91 6.96
N GLY A 152 -16.07 -0.69 6.01
CA GLY A 152 -16.34 -0.23 4.65
C GLY A 152 -16.50 -1.39 3.67
N ASP A 153 -16.76 -1.06 2.39
CA ASP A 153 -16.91 -2.01 1.29
C ASP A 153 -15.52 -2.51 0.83
N VAL A 154 -15.03 -3.59 1.46
CA VAL A 154 -13.70 -4.16 1.17
C VAL A 154 -13.59 -4.68 -0.28
N PRO A 155 -14.59 -5.39 -0.85
CA PRO A 155 -14.53 -5.79 -2.26
C PRO A 155 -14.34 -4.61 -3.21
N LEU A 156 -15.03 -3.49 -3.00
CA LEU A 156 -14.85 -2.28 -3.80
C LEU A 156 -13.43 -1.71 -3.64
N SER A 157 -12.92 -1.60 -2.40
CA SER A 157 -11.56 -1.09 -2.13
C SER A 157 -10.51 -1.94 -2.85
N VAL A 158 -10.54 -3.27 -2.70
CA VAL A 158 -9.59 -4.20 -3.34
C VAL A 158 -9.66 -4.09 -4.86
N THR A 159 -10.86 -3.96 -5.42
CA THR A 159 -11.02 -3.84 -6.87
C THR A 159 -10.47 -2.52 -7.41
N VAL A 160 -10.73 -1.40 -6.73
CA VAL A 160 -10.22 -0.07 -7.14
C VAL A 160 -8.70 -0.03 -7.03
N SER A 161 -8.09 -0.51 -5.93
CA SER A 161 -6.63 -0.56 -5.80
C SER A 161 -5.98 -1.48 -6.83
N SER A 162 -6.58 -2.63 -7.14
CA SER A 162 -6.07 -3.54 -8.16
C SER A 162 -6.14 -2.92 -9.56
N LEU A 163 -7.28 -2.32 -9.91
CA LEU A 163 -7.47 -1.69 -11.21
C LEU A 163 -6.55 -0.47 -11.38
N SER A 164 -6.46 0.39 -10.37
CA SER A 164 -5.55 1.54 -10.40
C SER A 164 -4.09 1.12 -10.53
N THR A 165 -3.67 0.03 -9.87
CA THR A 165 -2.32 -0.54 -9.99
C THR A 165 -2.04 -1.06 -11.40
N ILE A 166 -3.01 -1.74 -12.04
CA ILE A 166 -2.88 -2.21 -13.42
C ILE A 166 -2.79 -1.04 -14.42
N LEU A 167 -3.53 0.04 -14.17
CA LEU A 167 -3.52 1.24 -15.01
C LEU A 167 -2.29 2.12 -14.76
N ALA A 168 -1.62 2.00 -13.62
CA ALA A 168 -0.51 2.86 -13.22
C ALA A 168 0.61 3.00 -14.26
N PRO A 169 1.05 1.94 -15.00
CA PRO A 169 2.11 2.11 -16.01
C PRO A 169 1.81 3.17 -17.06
N ILE A 170 0.55 3.36 -17.39
CA ILE A 170 0.12 4.35 -18.40
C ILE A 170 -0.29 5.66 -17.73
N VAL A 171 -1.18 5.58 -16.73
CA VAL A 171 -1.82 6.76 -16.15
C VAL A 171 -0.86 7.56 -15.29
N THR A 172 -0.04 6.90 -14.45
CA THR A 172 0.90 7.61 -13.57
C THR A 172 1.91 8.44 -14.34
N PRO A 173 2.67 7.91 -15.34
CA PRO A 173 3.60 8.74 -16.12
C PRO A 173 2.92 9.87 -16.90
N ALA A 174 1.73 9.61 -17.44
CA ALA A 174 0.97 10.64 -18.16
C ALA A 174 0.56 11.80 -17.26
N LEU A 175 0.07 11.50 -16.04
CA LEU A 175 -0.31 12.53 -15.07
C LEU A 175 0.91 13.28 -14.51
N ILE A 176 2.03 12.60 -14.25
CA ILE A 176 3.26 13.26 -13.83
C ILE A 176 3.76 14.19 -14.93
N TYR A 177 3.74 13.76 -16.19
CA TYR A 177 4.06 14.63 -17.31
C TYR A 177 3.13 15.84 -17.36
N LEU A 178 1.82 15.64 -17.24
CA LEU A 178 0.82 16.71 -17.27
C LEU A 178 1.05 17.75 -16.18
N PHE A 179 1.27 17.32 -14.94
CA PHE A 179 1.30 18.20 -13.78
C PHE A 179 2.70 18.69 -13.38
N ALA A 180 3.79 17.96 -13.73
CA ALA A 180 5.14 18.28 -13.26
C ALA A 180 6.09 18.78 -14.35
N HIS A 181 5.76 18.66 -15.65
CA HIS A 181 6.67 19.00 -16.74
C HIS A 181 7.12 20.48 -16.75
N SER A 182 6.33 21.38 -16.16
CA SER A 182 6.67 22.79 -16.03
C SER A 182 7.78 23.07 -15.01
N TRP A 183 8.01 22.17 -14.07
CA TRP A 183 9.06 22.28 -13.03
C TRP A 183 10.32 21.52 -13.39
N ILE A 184 10.18 20.34 -14.02
CA ILE A 184 11.33 19.47 -14.33
C ILE A 184 11.05 18.62 -15.58
N SER A 185 12.11 18.20 -16.26
CA SER A 185 11.97 17.28 -17.41
C SER A 185 11.49 15.91 -16.93
N VAL A 186 10.41 15.43 -17.53
CA VAL A 186 9.81 14.11 -17.26
C VAL A 186 9.95 13.24 -18.51
N ASN A 187 10.39 12.00 -18.34
CA ASN A 187 10.38 10.99 -19.40
C ASN A 187 9.31 9.93 -19.13
N PRO A 188 8.09 10.08 -19.69
CA PRO A 188 6.98 9.16 -19.41
C PRO A 188 7.25 7.73 -19.87
N VAL A 189 8.00 7.56 -20.99
CA VAL A 189 8.30 6.23 -21.54
C VAL A 189 9.24 5.45 -20.62
N ALA A 190 10.28 6.11 -20.09
CA ALA A 190 11.18 5.48 -19.12
C ALA A 190 10.44 5.12 -17.83
N MET A 191 9.54 5.98 -17.36
CA MET A 191 8.72 5.72 -16.19
C MET A 191 7.73 4.57 -16.41
N PHE A 192 7.11 4.48 -17.60
CA PHE A 192 6.25 3.34 -17.97
C PHE A 192 6.99 2.01 -17.79
N TRP A 193 8.19 1.89 -18.37
CA TRP A 193 8.99 0.67 -18.26
C TRP A 193 9.42 0.38 -16.83
N SER A 194 9.75 1.40 -16.05
CA SER A 194 10.07 1.22 -14.62
C SER A 194 8.89 0.65 -13.85
N ILE A 195 7.66 1.14 -14.08
CA ILE A 195 6.47 0.62 -13.40
C ILE A 195 6.17 -0.82 -13.83
N ILE A 196 6.33 -1.14 -15.12
CA ILE A 196 6.20 -2.52 -15.59
C ILE A 196 7.16 -3.45 -14.83
N GLN A 197 8.43 -3.06 -14.71
CA GLN A 197 9.47 -3.89 -14.09
C GLN A 197 9.33 -3.99 -12.57
N ILE A 198 8.99 -2.89 -11.90
CA ILE A 198 8.98 -2.81 -10.43
C ILE A 198 7.64 -3.25 -9.84
N VAL A 199 6.54 -3.11 -10.59
CA VAL A 199 5.17 -3.38 -10.10
C VAL A 199 4.54 -4.55 -10.83
N ILE A 200 4.32 -4.43 -12.14
CA ILE A 200 3.51 -5.39 -12.89
C ILE A 200 4.18 -6.76 -12.97
N LEU A 201 5.46 -6.79 -13.34
CA LEU A 201 6.20 -8.04 -13.47
C LEU A 201 6.27 -8.84 -12.16
N PRO A 202 6.61 -8.25 -11.00
CA PRO A 202 6.56 -8.95 -9.72
C PRO A 202 5.17 -9.47 -9.35
N ILE A 203 4.10 -8.67 -9.60
CA ILE A 203 2.72 -9.11 -9.34
C ILE A 203 2.38 -10.35 -10.19
N ILE A 204 2.70 -10.32 -11.49
CA ILE A 204 2.47 -11.45 -12.40
C ILE A 204 3.25 -12.67 -11.92
N LEU A 205 4.52 -12.51 -11.55
CA LEU A 205 5.34 -13.61 -11.00
C LEU A 205 4.71 -14.19 -9.73
N GLY A 206 4.21 -13.35 -8.84
CA GLY A 206 3.49 -13.78 -7.63
C GLY A 206 2.24 -14.59 -7.97
N LEU A 207 1.43 -14.14 -8.93
CA LEU A 207 0.24 -14.86 -9.42
C LEU A 207 0.61 -16.23 -10.01
N ILE A 208 1.69 -16.29 -10.81
CA ILE A 208 2.18 -17.54 -11.41
C ILE A 208 2.63 -18.52 -10.32
N VAL A 209 3.43 -18.06 -9.36
CA VAL A 209 3.89 -18.89 -8.22
C VAL A 209 2.69 -19.42 -7.44
N LYS A 210 1.70 -18.55 -7.15
CA LYS A 210 0.46 -18.97 -6.49
C LYS A 210 -0.29 -20.04 -7.29
N ALA A 211 -0.42 -19.88 -8.61
CA ALA A 211 -1.12 -20.84 -9.46
C ALA A 211 -0.43 -22.21 -9.48
N ILE A 212 0.93 -22.24 -9.45
CA ILE A 212 1.73 -23.47 -9.48
C ILE A 212 1.69 -24.18 -8.12
N PHE A 213 1.96 -23.45 -7.03
CA PHE A 213 2.18 -24.06 -5.70
C PHE A 213 0.91 -24.15 -4.84
N LYS A 214 -0.18 -23.45 -5.22
CA LYS A 214 -1.50 -23.48 -4.55
C LYS A 214 -1.37 -23.34 -3.02
N SER A 215 -1.94 -24.27 -2.25
CA SER A 215 -1.93 -24.25 -0.78
C SER A 215 -0.53 -24.39 -0.13
N LYS A 216 0.49 -24.84 -0.88
CA LYS A 216 1.84 -24.99 -0.34
C LYS A 216 2.52 -23.65 0.01
N ILE A 217 1.98 -22.53 -0.48
CA ILE A 217 2.50 -21.17 -0.20
C ILE A 217 1.88 -20.49 1.02
N ASP A 218 0.93 -21.11 1.71
CA ASP A 218 0.18 -20.48 2.80
C ASP A 218 1.11 -19.98 3.92
N ALA A 219 2.20 -20.73 4.22
CA ALA A 219 3.23 -20.30 5.15
C ALA A 219 3.96 -19.02 4.68
N ALA A 220 4.27 -18.94 3.39
CA ALA A 220 4.90 -17.75 2.81
C ALA A 220 3.94 -16.54 2.86
N VAL A 221 2.67 -16.76 2.53
CA VAL A 221 1.63 -15.71 2.59
C VAL A 221 1.48 -15.17 4.02
N THR A 222 1.58 -16.01 5.04
CA THR A 222 1.55 -15.59 6.46
C THR A 222 2.72 -14.68 6.84
N ALA A 223 3.88 -14.85 6.21
CA ALA A 223 5.08 -14.02 6.47
C ALA A 223 5.09 -12.69 5.69
N LEU A 224 4.27 -12.56 4.63
CA LEU A 224 4.28 -11.38 3.75
C LEU A 224 4.10 -10.03 4.47
N PRO A 225 3.20 -9.88 5.46
CA PRO A 225 3.07 -8.62 6.17
C PRO A 225 4.36 -8.21 6.87
N ALA A 226 5.07 -9.14 7.52
CA ALA A 226 6.36 -8.86 8.16
C ALA A 226 7.43 -8.48 7.13
N ILE A 227 7.52 -9.21 6.01
CA ILE A 227 8.45 -8.91 4.91
C ILE A 227 8.19 -7.52 4.35
N SER A 228 6.91 -7.17 4.11
CA SER A 228 6.52 -5.85 3.61
C SER A 228 6.89 -4.74 4.58
N VAL A 229 6.63 -4.93 5.88
CA VAL A 229 7.01 -3.96 6.93
C VAL A 229 8.51 -3.71 6.94
N ILE A 230 9.33 -4.78 6.94
CA ILE A 230 10.80 -4.66 6.92
C ILE A 230 11.25 -3.94 5.64
N ALA A 231 10.72 -4.33 4.48
CA ALA A 231 11.09 -3.70 3.22
C ALA A 231 10.75 -2.20 3.22
N ILE A 232 9.58 -1.79 3.71
CA ILE A 232 9.19 -0.38 3.79
C ILE A 232 10.09 0.38 4.79
N ILE A 233 10.42 -0.21 5.94
CA ILE A 233 11.35 0.38 6.90
C ILE A 233 12.69 0.68 6.23
N LEU A 234 13.27 -0.29 5.50
CA LEU A 234 14.54 -0.11 4.79
C LEU A 234 14.44 0.95 3.69
N ILE A 235 13.36 0.96 2.91
CA ILE A 235 13.10 1.97 1.88
C ILE A 235 13.06 3.38 2.48
N VAL A 236 12.24 3.60 3.52
CA VAL A 236 12.10 4.91 4.17
C VAL A 236 13.41 5.35 4.80
N SER A 237 14.11 4.44 5.49
CA SER A 237 15.41 4.72 6.11
C SER A 237 16.46 5.12 5.08
N ALA A 238 16.52 4.45 3.93
CA ALA A 238 17.43 4.81 2.84
C ALA A 238 17.15 6.22 2.30
N VAL A 239 15.87 6.58 2.08
CA VAL A 239 15.48 7.92 1.62
C VAL A 239 15.85 8.99 2.64
N VAL A 240 15.56 8.75 3.93
CA VAL A 240 15.90 9.69 5.01
C VAL A 240 17.43 9.89 5.09
N ALA A 241 18.20 8.81 5.02
CA ALA A 241 19.66 8.86 5.06
C ALA A 241 20.27 9.65 3.89
N VAL A 242 19.78 9.44 2.67
CA VAL A 242 20.27 10.14 1.48
C VAL A 242 19.87 11.60 1.49
N SER A 243 18.69 11.93 2.03
CA SER A 243 18.11 13.28 2.00
C SER A 243 18.23 14.05 3.32
N GLN A 244 19.03 13.57 4.28
CA GLN A 244 19.13 14.09 5.66
C GLN A 244 19.22 15.61 5.76
N LYS A 245 20.17 16.22 5.01
CA LYS A 245 20.41 17.66 5.05
C LYS A 245 19.18 18.46 4.62
N LYS A 246 18.53 18.02 3.55
CA LYS A 246 17.33 18.68 3.02
C LYS A 246 16.11 18.48 3.90
N ILE A 247 15.98 17.31 4.53
CA ILE A 247 14.91 17.06 5.52
C ILE A 247 15.06 18.03 6.71
N ALA A 248 16.29 18.33 7.14
CA ALA A 248 16.52 19.33 8.20
C ALA A 248 16.04 20.73 7.81
N GLU A 249 16.18 21.11 6.52
CA GLU A 249 15.81 22.44 6.02
C GLU A 249 14.29 22.61 5.81
N ILE A 250 13.65 21.61 5.20
CA ILE A 250 12.27 21.75 4.68
C ILE A 250 11.31 20.64 5.14
N GLY A 251 11.77 19.71 5.99
CA GLY A 251 10.98 18.53 6.38
C GLY A 251 9.65 18.88 7.02
N LEU A 252 9.58 19.92 7.84
CA LEU A 252 8.34 20.36 8.48
C LEU A 252 7.30 20.85 7.44
N LEU A 253 7.75 21.61 6.43
CA LEU A 253 6.88 22.09 5.34
C LEU A 253 6.35 20.90 4.53
N VAL A 254 7.23 19.96 4.15
CA VAL A 254 6.83 18.76 3.41
C VAL A 254 5.89 17.89 4.23
N PHE A 255 6.11 17.76 5.54
CA PHE A 255 5.21 17.04 6.44
C PHE A 255 3.82 17.69 6.47
N ALA A 256 3.73 19.02 6.61
CA ALA A 256 2.46 19.73 6.58
C ALA A 256 1.70 19.52 5.25
N VAL A 257 2.42 19.60 4.13
CA VAL A 257 1.84 19.34 2.79
C VAL A 257 1.33 17.90 2.68
N VAL A 258 2.08 16.92 3.16
CA VAL A 258 1.67 15.50 3.15
C VAL A 258 0.44 15.26 4.03
N VAL A 259 0.39 15.87 5.21
CA VAL A 259 -0.79 15.79 6.12
C VAL A 259 -2.03 16.35 5.44
N LEU A 260 -1.90 17.52 4.82
CA LEU A 260 -3.02 18.16 4.08
C LEU A 260 -3.42 17.33 2.87
N HIS A 261 -2.46 16.84 2.08
CA HIS A 261 -2.72 16.03 0.90
C HIS A 261 -3.49 14.74 1.24
N ASN A 262 -3.03 14.00 2.24
CA ASN A 262 -3.72 12.80 2.73
C ASN A 262 -5.10 13.14 3.34
N GLY A 263 -5.17 14.14 4.22
CA GLY A 263 -6.42 14.53 4.88
C GLY A 263 -7.50 15.01 3.90
N LEU A 264 -7.12 15.85 2.93
CA LEU A 264 -8.02 16.30 1.86
C LEU A 264 -8.41 15.14 0.94
N GLY A 265 -7.48 14.23 0.64
CA GLY A 265 -7.78 13.02 -0.13
C GLY A 265 -8.83 12.13 0.55
N LEU A 266 -8.67 11.88 1.86
CA LEU A 266 -9.66 11.16 2.68
C LEU A 266 -11.03 11.87 2.63
N LEU A 267 -11.04 13.17 2.84
CA LEU A 267 -12.26 13.98 2.86
C LEU A 267 -12.97 13.96 1.51
N LEU A 268 -12.27 14.33 0.43
CA LEU A 268 -12.85 14.42 -0.91
C LEU A 268 -13.25 13.05 -1.45
N GLY A 269 -12.50 11.97 -1.12
CA GLY A 269 -12.90 10.61 -1.46
C GLY A 269 -14.20 10.18 -0.79
N PHE A 270 -14.42 10.54 0.48
CA PHE A 270 -15.70 10.32 1.15
C PHE A 270 -16.84 11.12 0.50
N PHE A 271 -16.59 12.39 0.22
CA PHE A 271 -17.60 13.25 -0.43
C PHE A 271 -17.91 12.80 -1.86
N LEU A 272 -16.94 12.31 -2.61
CA LEU A 272 -17.15 11.73 -3.94
C LEU A 272 -18.18 10.60 -3.88
N GLY A 273 -18.01 9.66 -2.94
CA GLY A 273 -19.00 8.60 -2.72
C GLY A 273 -20.39 9.15 -2.38
N LYS A 274 -20.44 10.15 -1.49
CA LYS A 274 -21.69 10.75 -1.06
C LYS A 274 -22.44 11.47 -2.18
N ILE A 275 -21.77 12.31 -2.98
CA ILE A 275 -22.41 13.05 -4.08
C ILE A 275 -22.82 12.15 -5.25
N THR A 276 -22.18 10.98 -5.39
CA THR A 276 -22.57 9.96 -6.38
C THR A 276 -23.62 8.98 -5.87
N GLY A 277 -24.22 9.25 -4.69
CA GLY A 277 -25.33 8.47 -4.14
C GLY A 277 -24.95 7.11 -3.59
N MET A 278 -23.67 6.88 -3.24
CA MET A 278 -23.22 5.63 -2.66
C MET A 278 -23.60 5.54 -1.17
N ASP A 279 -23.82 4.29 -0.70
CA ASP A 279 -23.98 4.01 0.73
C ASP A 279 -22.72 4.34 1.54
N VAL A 280 -22.85 4.46 2.86
CA VAL A 280 -21.76 4.87 3.74
C VAL A 280 -20.58 3.88 3.68
N ALA A 281 -20.81 2.58 3.48
CA ALA A 281 -19.74 1.58 3.38
C ALA A 281 -18.85 1.84 2.15
N LYS A 282 -19.44 2.17 1.01
CA LYS A 282 -18.71 2.55 -0.22
C LYS A 282 -18.02 3.91 -0.06
N CYS A 283 -18.68 4.91 0.58
CA CYS A 283 -18.05 6.20 0.86
C CYS A 283 -16.76 6.04 1.69
N LYS A 284 -16.78 5.17 2.72
CA LYS A 284 -15.60 4.84 3.52
C LYS A 284 -14.50 4.18 2.67
N ALA A 285 -14.88 3.23 1.81
CA ALA A 285 -13.93 2.56 0.91
C ALA A 285 -13.25 3.57 -0.04
N LEU A 286 -14.01 4.43 -0.71
CA LEU A 286 -13.46 5.46 -1.60
C LEU A 286 -12.59 6.47 -0.86
N SER A 287 -13.00 6.89 0.34
CA SER A 287 -12.20 7.78 1.18
C SER A 287 -10.82 7.21 1.47
N LEU A 288 -10.77 5.98 1.98
CA LEU A 288 -9.52 5.32 2.35
C LEU A 288 -8.68 4.99 1.12
N GLU A 289 -9.31 4.58 0.03
CA GLU A 289 -8.62 4.25 -1.21
C GLU A 289 -7.94 5.48 -1.82
N ILE A 290 -8.69 6.59 -1.97
CA ILE A 290 -8.19 7.83 -2.56
C ILE A 290 -7.19 8.52 -1.61
N GLY A 291 -7.44 8.52 -0.30
CA GLY A 291 -6.56 9.15 0.67
C GLY A 291 -5.22 8.43 0.89
N MET A 292 -5.14 7.12 0.65
CA MET A 292 -3.96 6.31 0.96
C MET A 292 -3.25 5.84 -0.31
N GLN A 293 -2.08 6.38 -0.57
CA GLN A 293 -1.34 6.17 -1.81
C GLN A 293 -0.34 5.01 -1.73
N ASN A 294 0.00 4.44 -2.88
CA ASN A 294 1.18 3.57 -3.02
C ASN A 294 2.47 4.41 -2.97
N SER A 295 2.77 4.87 -1.78
CA SER A 295 3.94 5.71 -1.51
C SER A 295 5.28 5.00 -1.76
N GLY A 296 5.32 3.66 -1.66
CA GLY A 296 6.49 2.86 -2.04
C GLY A 296 6.83 3.02 -3.52
N LEU A 297 5.81 3.00 -4.40
CA LEU A 297 5.99 3.28 -5.82
C LEU A 297 6.47 4.72 -6.04
N GLY A 298 5.91 5.68 -5.30
CA GLY A 298 6.35 7.07 -5.35
C GLY A 298 7.84 7.21 -5.02
N VAL A 299 8.33 6.54 -3.96
CA VAL A 299 9.76 6.52 -3.61
C VAL A 299 10.60 5.90 -4.73
N ALA A 300 10.20 4.74 -5.25
CA ALA A 300 10.97 4.02 -6.27
C ALA A 300 11.09 4.83 -7.57
N LEU A 301 9.99 5.44 -8.02
CA LEU A 301 10.00 6.29 -9.22
C LEU A 301 10.79 7.59 -9.01
N ALA A 302 10.67 8.20 -7.83
CA ALA A 302 11.43 9.40 -7.49
C ALA A 302 12.94 9.13 -7.54
N THR A 303 13.39 8.04 -6.92
CA THR A 303 14.81 7.68 -6.88
C THR A 303 15.36 7.22 -8.22
N ALA A 304 14.53 6.66 -9.10
CA ALA A 304 14.94 6.17 -10.41
C ALA A 304 14.99 7.27 -11.48
N HIS A 305 14.16 8.31 -11.38
CA HIS A 305 13.94 9.27 -12.47
C HIS A 305 14.23 10.73 -12.11
N PHE A 306 14.37 11.06 -10.82
CA PHE A 306 14.51 12.42 -10.35
C PHE A 306 15.64 12.57 -9.31
N ASN A 307 15.85 13.77 -8.83
CA ASN A 307 16.74 14.02 -7.71
C ASN A 307 16.26 13.21 -6.49
N PRO A 308 17.14 12.54 -5.73
CA PRO A 308 16.76 11.74 -4.56
C PRO A 308 15.83 12.44 -3.55
N ILE A 309 15.91 13.77 -3.46
CA ILE A 309 15.04 14.55 -2.57
C ILE A 309 13.56 14.47 -2.98
N ALA A 310 13.24 14.23 -4.24
CA ALA A 310 11.88 14.00 -4.70
C ALA A 310 11.22 12.75 -4.07
N ALA A 311 12.01 11.86 -3.47
CA ALA A 311 11.48 10.70 -2.74
C ALA A 311 10.98 11.06 -1.33
N VAL A 312 11.39 12.21 -0.76
CA VAL A 312 11.05 12.60 0.61
C VAL A 312 9.54 12.74 0.85
N PRO A 313 8.75 13.40 -0.01
CA PRO A 313 7.30 13.46 0.17
C PRO A 313 6.65 12.07 0.24
N SER A 314 7.05 11.15 -0.64
CA SER A 314 6.54 9.77 -0.65
C SER A 314 6.97 8.99 0.60
N ALA A 315 8.19 9.18 1.09
CA ALA A 315 8.67 8.54 2.32
C ALA A 315 7.90 9.03 3.56
N ILE A 316 7.69 10.36 3.66
CA ILE A 316 6.87 10.95 4.73
C ILE A 316 5.42 10.47 4.63
N PHE A 317 4.88 10.37 3.42
CA PHE A 317 3.53 9.84 3.18
C PHE A 317 3.41 8.39 3.64
N SER A 318 4.44 7.54 3.42
CA SER A 318 4.48 6.16 3.92
C SER A 318 4.33 6.06 5.43
N VAL A 319 4.91 6.99 6.17
CA VAL A 319 4.76 7.07 7.63
C VAL A 319 3.38 7.58 7.99
N TRP A 320 3.00 8.72 7.42
CA TRP A 320 1.80 9.45 7.83
C TRP A 320 0.51 8.70 7.54
N HIS A 321 0.34 8.11 6.36
CA HIS A 321 -0.90 7.40 6.02
C HIS A 321 -1.13 6.15 6.89
N ASN A 322 -0.07 5.57 7.48
CA ASN A 322 -0.17 4.46 8.43
C ASN A 322 -0.49 4.94 9.87
N ILE A 323 -0.48 6.25 10.12
CA ILE A 323 -1.01 6.87 11.34
C ILE A 323 -2.43 7.36 11.10
N SER A 324 -2.66 8.12 10.04
CA SER A 324 -3.94 8.73 9.72
C SER A 324 -5.00 7.69 9.30
N GLY A 325 -4.59 6.61 8.61
CA GLY A 325 -5.50 5.55 8.20
C GLY A 325 -6.23 4.86 9.36
N PRO A 326 -5.52 4.34 10.39
CA PRO A 326 -6.16 3.80 11.60
C PRO A 326 -7.05 4.82 12.31
N ILE A 327 -6.65 6.10 12.37
CA ILE A 327 -7.47 7.17 12.96
C ILE A 327 -8.76 7.35 12.14
N ALA A 328 -8.66 7.46 10.81
CA ALA A 328 -9.81 7.56 9.93
C ALA A 328 -10.71 6.32 10.04
N ALA A 329 -10.13 5.11 10.06
CA ALA A 329 -10.87 3.87 10.24
C ALA A 329 -11.63 3.82 11.56
N ALA A 330 -11.04 4.28 12.67
CA ALA A 330 -11.68 4.34 13.97
C ALA A 330 -12.86 5.33 14.00
N ILE A 331 -12.72 6.48 13.31
CA ILE A 331 -13.80 7.47 13.15
C ILE A 331 -14.93 6.85 12.29
N TYR A 332 -14.59 6.28 11.14
CA TYR A 332 -15.54 5.70 10.19
C TYR A 332 -16.28 4.49 10.76
N ARG A 333 -15.65 3.70 11.62
CA ARG A 333 -16.30 2.55 12.29
C ARG A 333 -17.56 2.95 13.04
N ARG A 334 -17.63 4.20 13.54
CA ARG A 334 -18.79 4.74 14.28
C ARG A 334 -19.90 5.27 13.36
N MET A 335 -19.64 5.37 12.05
CA MET A 335 -20.61 5.88 11.08
C MET A 335 -21.40 4.70 10.52
N SER A 336 -22.73 4.75 10.57
CA SER A 336 -23.65 3.79 9.94
C SER A 336 -24.70 4.51 9.12
N ASP A 337 -25.28 3.83 8.13
CA ASP A 337 -26.47 4.33 7.47
C ASP A 337 -27.64 4.32 8.48
N LYS A 338 -28.32 5.44 8.61
CA LYS A 338 -29.55 5.53 9.41
C LYS A 338 -30.59 4.60 8.79
N GLY A 339 -30.81 3.42 9.39
CA GLY A 339 -31.82 2.45 8.97
C GLY A 339 -31.30 1.10 8.45
N SER A 340 -29.99 0.88 8.39
CA SER A 340 -29.45 -0.44 8.09
C SER A 340 -29.30 -1.26 9.39
N PRO A 341 -29.91 -2.45 9.54
CA PRO A 341 -29.64 -3.32 10.67
C PRO A 341 -28.15 -3.67 10.64
N ASP A 342 -27.53 -3.68 11.83
CA ASP A 342 -26.12 -3.99 12.01
C ASP A 342 -25.86 -5.44 11.52
N GLN A 343 -25.33 -5.60 10.32
CA GLN A 343 -25.13 -6.92 9.69
C GLN A 343 -23.99 -7.74 10.32
N ASN A 344 -23.38 -7.25 11.42
CA ASN A 344 -22.22 -7.87 12.05
C ASN A 344 -22.25 -7.74 13.59
N ASP A 345 -23.40 -7.84 14.23
CA ASP A 345 -23.45 -8.07 15.68
C ASP A 345 -23.51 -9.60 15.92
N PRO A 346 -22.44 -10.25 16.37
CA PRO A 346 -22.50 -11.63 16.82
C PRO A 346 -23.14 -11.60 18.21
N THR A 347 -24.45 -11.85 18.30
CA THR A 347 -25.10 -12.29 19.56
C THR A 347 -24.66 -13.69 19.92
#